data_f5737c6f118eefbba711fa96b19fb750
#
_entry.id   f5737c6f118eefbba711fa96b19fb750
#
_cell.length_a   1.000
_cell.length_b   1.000
_cell.length_c   1.000
_cell.angle_alpha   90.00
_cell.angle_beta   90.00
_cell.angle_gamma   90.00
#
_symmetry.space_group_name_H-M   'P 1'
#
loop_
_entity.id
_entity.type
_entity.pdbx_description
1 polymer ?
#
loop_
_entity_poly.entity_id
_entity_poly.type
_entity_poly.pdbx_seq_one_letter_code
_entity_poly.pdbx_strand_id
1 'polypeptide(L)'
;IPIDFSDYSIKACDLGINYAHKVGAEVMIMHAYFSPYFPSAIPMGDTLAYQVNEEETAQNVLKRVQIDMENICTLINRKIHSGELPKVKYNYVLREGLPEEEIIAYSKEYHPSLIVMGTRGKSQKDMDLIGSVTGEVIEVNKVPVLAIPENVPFEDLSEAKNIAFATSFNQRDLVAFDEFMEIIKPYNAHIHLFNISTSKNEWNEIRLTGVNEYFKKQYPQAHI
;
A
#
# COMPACT_ATOMS: atom_id res chain seq x y z
N ILE A 1 -5.68 1.64 -2.70
CA ILE A 1 -5.16 0.28 -2.61
C ILE A 1 -4.71 -0.14 -3.99
N PRO A 2 -3.40 -0.14 -4.31
CA PRO A 2 -2.87 -0.71 -5.54
C PRO A 2 -2.98 -2.24 -5.53
N ILE A 3 -3.41 -2.83 -6.66
CA ILE A 3 -3.50 -4.29 -6.85
C ILE A 3 -2.90 -4.71 -8.19
N ASP A 4 -2.37 -5.93 -8.24
CA ASP A 4 -1.84 -6.58 -9.45
C ASP A 4 -2.55 -7.91 -9.77
N PHE A 5 -3.73 -8.12 -9.16
CA PHE A 5 -4.53 -9.34 -9.24
C PHE A 5 -3.82 -10.60 -8.71
N SER A 6 -2.77 -10.46 -7.91
CA SER A 6 -2.18 -11.55 -7.15
C SER A 6 -2.94 -11.79 -5.85
N ASP A 7 -2.83 -12.99 -5.28
CA ASP A 7 -3.43 -13.32 -3.99
C ASP A 7 -2.92 -12.41 -2.88
N TYR A 8 -1.66 -11.95 -2.97
CA TYR A 8 -1.04 -11.01 -2.03
C TYR A 8 -1.70 -9.64 -2.08
N SER A 9 -1.94 -9.12 -3.28
CA SER A 9 -2.61 -7.82 -3.45
C SER A 9 -4.09 -7.89 -3.06
N ILE A 10 -4.74 -9.03 -3.27
CA ILE A 10 -6.13 -9.27 -2.83
C ILE A 10 -6.19 -9.32 -1.30
N LYS A 11 -5.24 -10.00 -0.64
CA LYS A 11 -5.17 -10.01 0.83
C LYS A 11 -4.92 -8.62 1.40
N ALA A 12 -4.02 -7.84 0.78
CA ALA A 12 -3.80 -6.45 1.16
C ALA A 12 -5.07 -5.60 0.96
N CYS A 13 -5.84 -5.86 -0.09
CA CYS A 13 -7.12 -5.20 -0.34
C CYS A 13 -8.14 -5.52 0.76
N ASP A 14 -8.28 -6.77 1.17
CA ASP A 14 -9.17 -7.19 2.26
C ASP A 14 -8.83 -6.49 3.58
N LEU A 15 -7.55 -6.47 3.96
CA LEU A 15 -7.07 -5.74 5.14
C LEU A 15 -7.30 -4.23 5.05
N GLY A 16 -7.09 -3.65 3.86
CA GLY A 16 -7.35 -2.24 3.60
C GLY A 16 -8.83 -1.89 3.70
N ILE A 17 -9.73 -2.77 3.28
CA ILE A 17 -11.19 -2.62 3.41
C ILE A 17 -11.60 -2.67 4.89
N ASN A 18 -11.07 -3.63 5.66
CA ASN A 18 -11.30 -3.73 7.10
C ASN A 18 -10.83 -2.46 7.83
N TYR A 19 -9.64 -1.97 7.49
CA TYR A 19 -9.12 -0.72 8.03
C TYR A 19 -10.03 0.48 7.69
N ALA A 20 -10.37 0.64 6.40
CA ALA A 20 -11.20 1.75 5.93
C ALA A 20 -12.57 1.77 6.62
N HIS A 21 -13.21 0.61 6.80
CA HIS A 21 -14.45 0.50 7.56
C HIS A 21 -14.28 1.01 8.98
N LYS A 22 -13.20 0.63 9.65
CA LYS A 22 -12.95 0.97 11.05
C LYS A 22 -12.72 2.46 11.28
N VAL A 23 -12.09 3.14 10.30
CA VAL A 23 -11.84 4.59 10.36
C VAL A 23 -12.93 5.43 9.66
N GLY A 24 -13.92 4.78 9.04
CA GLY A 24 -14.98 5.46 8.30
C GLY A 24 -14.51 6.09 6.98
N ALA A 25 -13.47 5.52 6.36
CA ALA A 25 -12.90 5.99 5.09
C ALA A 25 -13.54 5.31 3.88
N GLU A 26 -13.36 5.93 2.70
CA GLU A 26 -13.65 5.33 1.40
C GLU A 26 -12.41 4.64 0.84
N VAL A 27 -12.62 3.66 -0.03
CA VAL A 27 -11.54 2.91 -0.66
C VAL A 27 -11.47 3.23 -2.15
N MET A 28 -10.27 3.54 -2.63
CA MET A 28 -9.95 3.59 -4.05
C MET A 28 -9.04 2.43 -4.40
N ILE A 29 -9.53 1.49 -5.21
CA ILE A 29 -8.73 0.38 -5.72
C ILE A 29 -8.07 0.86 -7.01
N MET A 30 -6.78 0.61 -7.17
CA MET A 30 -6.03 1.04 -8.34
C MET A 30 -5.30 -0.14 -8.98
N HIS A 31 -5.36 -0.21 -10.31
CA HIS A 31 -4.48 -1.09 -11.06
C HIS A 31 -3.77 -0.32 -12.17
N ALA A 32 -2.45 -0.44 -12.21
CA ALA A 32 -1.65 0.08 -13.30
C ALA A 32 -1.40 -1.02 -14.32
N TYR A 33 -1.63 -0.72 -15.61
CA TYR A 33 -1.43 -1.66 -16.70
C TYR A 33 -0.52 -1.05 -17.76
N PHE A 34 0.23 -1.88 -18.42
CA PHE A 34 1.09 -1.46 -19.52
C PHE A 34 0.48 -1.92 -20.84
N SER A 35 0.24 -0.97 -21.73
CA SER A 35 -0.07 -1.24 -23.12
C SER A 35 1.23 -1.13 -23.94
N PRO A 36 1.64 -2.15 -24.67
CA PRO A 36 2.83 -2.08 -25.49
C PRO A 36 2.62 -1.13 -26.67
N TYR A 37 2.74 0.17 -26.41
CA TYR A 37 2.81 1.18 -27.45
C TYR A 37 4.27 1.33 -27.85
N PHE A 38 4.65 0.73 -28.99
CA PHE A 38 5.90 1.07 -29.65
C PHE A 38 5.62 2.23 -30.60
N PRO A 39 6.07 3.46 -30.32
CA PRO A 39 6.06 4.50 -31.34
C PRO A 39 6.99 4.02 -32.46
N SER A 40 6.41 3.58 -33.56
CA SER A 40 7.18 3.18 -34.75
C SER A 40 7.81 4.42 -35.36
N ALA A 41 9.02 4.73 -34.90
CA ALA A 41 9.88 5.78 -35.48
C ALA A 41 10.63 5.31 -36.72
N ILE A 42 10.08 4.37 -37.50
CA ILE A 42 10.68 3.92 -38.76
C ILE A 42 9.64 4.07 -39.86
N PRO A 43 9.82 5.02 -40.80
CA PRO A 43 8.98 5.14 -41.98
C PRO A 43 9.40 4.08 -43.02
N MET A 44 8.81 2.91 -42.94
CA MET A 44 8.90 1.92 -44.03
C MET A 44 7.49 1.42 -44.38
N GLY A 45 7.08 1.77 -45.54
CA GLY A 45 6.13 1.23 -46.53
C GLY A 45 4.78 0.61 -46.14
N ASP A 46 4.58 0.10 -44.93
CA ASP A 46 3.34 -0.58 -44.47
C ASP A 46 2.87 -0.10 -43.08
N THR A 47 3.03 1.18 -42.77
CA THR A 47 2.76 1.79 -41.48
C THR A 47 1.28 1.67 -41.01
N LEU A 48 0.33 1.59 -41.94
CA LEU A 48 -1.10 1.52 -41.58
C LEU A 48 -1.50 0.16 -40.97
N ALA A 49 -0.92 -0.93 -41.43
CA ALA A 49 -1.23 -2.27 -40.92
C ALA A 49 -0.67 -2.48 -39.48
N TYR A 50 0.53 -1.92 -39.24
CA TYR A 50 1.11 -1.96 -37.88
C TYR A 50 0.35 -1.10 -36.88
N GLN A 51 -0.09 0.11 -37.26
CA GLN A 51 -0.88 0.98 -36.38
C GLN A 51 -2.24 0.38 -36.02
N VAL A 52 -2.92 -0.28 -36.95
CA VAL A 52 -4.21 -0.95 -36.66
C VAL A 52 -4.03 -2.12 -35.69
N ASN A 53 -2.94 -2.88 -35.78
CA ASN A 53 -2.64 -3.97 -34.85
C ASN A 53 -2.26 -3.47 -33.44
N GLU A 54 -1.61 -2.32 -33.34
CA GLU A 54 -1.20 -1.72 -32.04
C GLU A 54 -2.42 -1.17 -31.28
N GLU A 55 -3.30 -0.42 -31.95
CA GLU A 55 -4.55 0.07 -31.32
C GLU A 55 -5.48 -1.08 -30.91
N GLU A 56 -5.61 -2.11 -31.72
CA GLU A 56 -6.36 -3.32 -31.39
C GLU A 56 -5.75 -4.04 -30.19
N THR A 57 -4.42 -4.11 -30.11
CA THR A 57 -3.70 -4.73 -29.00
C THR A 57 -3.90 -3.92 -27.71
N ALA A 58 -3.77 -2.60 -27.74
CA ALA A 58 -4.00 -1.73 -26.60
C ALA A 58 -5.45 -1.83 -26.09
N GLN A 59 -6.43 -1.82 -26.99
CA GLN A 59 -7.84 -2.00 -26.64
C GLN A 59 -8.12 -3.38 -26.03
N ASN A 60 -7.46 -4.43 -26.52
CA ASN A 60 -7.61 -5.77 -25.99
C ASN A 60 -6.99 -5.88 -24.58
N VAL A 61 -5.83 -5.24 -24.34
CA VAL A 61 -5.24 -5.16 -22.99
C VAL A 61 -6.19 -4.45 -22.03
N LEU A 62 -6.68 -3.26 -22.40
CA LEU A 62 -7.62 -2.52 -21.56
C LEU A 62 -8.89 -3.32 -21.25
N LYS A 63 -9.51 -3.95 -22.26
CA LYS A 63 -10.69 -4.81 -22.05
C LYS A 63 -10.41 -5.95 -21.08
N ARG A 64 -9.23 -6.58 -21.21
CA ARG A 64 -8.84 -7.66 -20.30
C ARG A 64 -8.71 -7.17 -18.86
N VAL A 65 -8.02 -6.06 -18.66
CA VAL A 65 -7.83 -5.44 -17.35
C VAL A 65 -9.18 -5.00 -16.74
N GLN A 66 -10.09 -4.47 -17.55
CA GLN A 66 -11.46 -4.14 -17.11
C GLN A 66 -12.20 -5.37 -16.59
N ILE A 67 -12.16 -6.49 -17.33
CA ILE A 67 -12.78 -7.75 -16.92
C ILE A 67 -12.16 -8.26 -15.62
N ASP A 68 -10.83 -8.23 -15.49
CA ASP A 68 -10.14 -8.67 -14.29
C ASP A 68 -10.52 -7.79 -13.09
N MET A 69 -10.65 -6.47 -13.27
CA MET A 69 -11.12 -5.55 -12.22
C MET A 69 -12.59 -5.80 -11.84
N GLU A 70 -13.47 -6.05 -12.80
CA GLU A 70 -14.87 -6.40 -12.54
C GLU A 70 -14.99 -7.71 -11.74
N ASN A 71 -14.11 -8.67 -12.02
CA ASN A 71 -14.01 -9.91 -11.24
C ASN A 71 -13.62 -9.65 -9.79
N ILE A 72 -12.65 -8.73 -9.56
CA ILE A 72 -12.28 -8.30 -8.20
C ILE A 72 -13.44 -7.61 -7.51
N CYS A 73 -14.12 -6.68 -8.17
CA CYS A 73 -15.31 -6.03 -7.60
C CYS A 73 -16.39 -7.04 -7.23
N THR A 74 -16.60 -8.03 -8.08
CA THR A 74 -17.57 -9.14 -7.83
C THR A 74 -17.13 -9.96 -6.61
N LEU A 75 -15.85 -10.29 -6.48
CA LEU A 75 -15.28 -10.99 -5.34
C LEU A 75 -15.49 -10.20 -4.04
N ILE A 76 -15.15 -8.90 -4.04
CA ILE A 76 -15.34 -8.00 -2.88
C ILE A 76 -16.81 -7.95 -2.48
N ASN A 77 -17.73 -7.74 -3.44
CA ASN A 77 -19.16 -7.70 -3.17
C ASN A 77 -19.66 -9.01 -2.59
N ARG A 78 -19.18 -10.17 -3.08
CA ARG A 78 -19.50 -11.48 -2.52
C ARG A 78 -19.05 -11.59 -1.08
N LYS A 79 -17.81 -11.19 -0.75
CA LYS A 79 -17.27 -11.20 0.61
C LYS A 79 -18.04 -10.26 1.55
N ILE A 80 -18.50 -9.11 1.05
CA ILE A 80 -19.36 -8.20 1.83
C ILE A 80 -20.72 -8.84 2.10
N HIS A 81 -21.31 -9.50 1.10
CA HIS A 81 -22.62 -10.17 1.28
C HIS A 81 -22.54 -11.40 2.19
N SER A 82 -21.42 -12.13 2.17
CA SER A 82 -21.21 -13.29 3.09
C SER A 82 -20.86 -12.86 4.51
N GLY A 83 -20.52 -11.59 4.73
CA GLY A 83 -20.06 -11.08 6.03
C GLY A 83 -18.57 -11.30 6.31
N GLU A 84 -17.80 -11.80 5.33
CA GLU A 84 -16.34 -11.91 5.43
C GLU A 84 -15.66 -10.55 5.43
N LEU A 85 -16.22 -9.57 4.71
CA LEU A 85 -15.76 -8.19 4.70
C LEU A 85 -16.86 -7.24 5.16
N PRO A 86 -16.52 -6.17 5.85
CA PRO A 86 -17.47 -5.14 6.23
C PRO A 86 -17.90 -4.31 5.01
N LYS A 87 -19.07 -3.69 5.12
CA LYS A 87 -19.55 -2.78 4.10
C LYS A 87 -18.73 -1.48 4.11
N VAL A 88 -18.16 -1.13 2.96
CA VAL A 88 -17.41 0.11 2.74
C VAL A 88 -17.78 0.68 1.37
N LYS A 89 -17.70 1.99 1.22
CA LYS A 89 -17.81 2.61 -0.09
C LYS A 89 -16.48 2.48 -0.81
N TYR A 90 -16.48 1.89 -1.99
CA TYR A 90 -15.27 1.77 -2.81
C TYR A 90 -15.54 2.09 -4.27
N ASN A 91 -14.49 2.54 -4.95
CA ASN A 91 -14.42 2.72 -6.39
C ASN A 91 -13.09 2.15 -6.89
N TYR A 92 -12.92 2.11 -8.21
CA TYR A 92 -11.64 1.73 -8.79
C TYR A 92 -11.20 2.67 -9.90
N VAL A 93 -9.90 2.67 -10.18
CA VAL A 93 -9.27 3.39 -11.28
C VAL A 93 -8.26 2.47 -11.98
N LEU A 94 -8.22 2.56 -13.31
CA LEU A 94 -7.21 1.93 -14.15
C LEU A 94 -6.29 3.01 -14.70
N ARG A 95 -4.98 2.79 -14.59
CA ARG A 95 -3.96 3.75 -15.04
C ARG A 95 -3.02 3.06 -16.01
N GLU A 96 -2.72 3.70 -17.13
CA GLU A 96 -1.76 3.18 -18.11
C GLU A 96 -0.38 3.73 -17.80
N GLY A 97 0.57 2.83 -17.52
CA GLY A 97 1.96 3.19 -17.18
C GLY A 97 2.64 2.18 -16.29
N LEU A 98 3.84 2.53 -15.83
CA LEU A 98 4.58 1.73 -14.86
C LEU A 98 3.91 1.80 -13.48
N PRO A 99 3.72 0.67 -12.79
CA PRO A 99 2.97 0.62 -11.54
C PRO A 99 3.46 1.62 -10.48
N GLU A 100 4.77 1.68 -10.24
CA GLU A 100 5.38 2.58 -9.26
C GLU A 100 5.12 4.06 -9.60
N GLU A 101 5.31 4.44 -10.86
CA GLU A 101 5.09 5.82 -11.32
C GLU A 101 3.64 6.23 -11.21
N GLU A 102 2.72 5.36 -11.64
CA GLU A 102 1.29 5.64 -11.61
C GLU A 102 0.71 5.66 -10.19
N ILE A 103 1.19 4.81 -9.28
CA ILE A 103 0.80 4.86 -7.87
C ILE A 103 1.24 6.19 -7.25
N ILE A 104 2.49 6.62 -7.48
CA ILE A 104 3.03 7.88 -6.96
C ILE A 104 2.29 9.08 -7.58
N ALA A 105 2.05 9.07 -8.90
CA ALA A 105 1.32 10.14 -9.58
C ALA A 105 -0.12 10.26 -9.07
N TYR A 106 -0.84 9.12 -8.99
CA TYR A 106 -2.21 9.11 -8.52
C TYR A 106 -2.35 9.44 -7.04
N SER A 107 -1.38 9.12 -6.21
CA SER A 107 -1.36 9.54 -4.81
C SER A 107 -1.29 11.06 -4.64
N LYS A 108 -0.60 11.75 -5.54
CA LYS A 108 -0.53 13.23 -5.57
C LYS A 108 -1.82 13.86 -6.11
N GLU A 109 -2.56 13.14 -6.94
CA GLU A 109 -3.84 13.58 -7.53
C GLU A 109 -5.00 13.33 -6.56
N TYR A 110 -5.08 12.14 -6.00
CA TYR A 110 -6.18 11.67 -5.15
C TYR A 110 -6.04 12.06 -3.68
N HIS A 111 -4.81 12.33 -3.20
CA HIS A 111 -4.49 12.67 -1.81
C HIS A 111 -5.00 11.66 -0.78
N PRO A 112 -4.67 10.38 -0.88
CA PRO A 112 -5.11 9.40 0.10
C PRO A 112 -4.46 9.65 1.46
N SER A 113 -5.13 9.26 2.55
CA SER A 113 -4.55 9.28 3.90
C SER A 113 -3.58 8.13 4.14
N LEU A 114 -3.76 7.02 3.43
CA LEU A 114 -2.97 5.80 3.57
C LEU A 114 -2.97 5.04 2.24
N ILE A 115 -1.82 4.49 1.87
CA ILE A 115 -1.69 3.52 0.79
C ILE A 115 -1.55 2.14 1.44
N VAL A 116 -2.38 1.18 1.04
CA VAL A 116 -2.29 -0.21 1.49
C VAL A 116 -1.95 -1.09 0.31
N MET A 117 -0.84 -1.82 0.38
CA MET A 117 -0.38 -2.67 -0.72
C MET A 117 0.36 -3.92 -0.23
N GLY A 118 0.36 -4.97 -1.04
CA GLY A 118 1.15 -6.16 -0.75
C GLY A 118 2.65 -5.89 -0.85
N THR A 119 3.46 -6.56 -0.05
CA THR A 119 4.93 -6.46 -0.18
C THR A 119 5.46 -7.17 -1.41
N ARG A 120 4.69 -8.09 -2.02
CA ARG A 120 5.05 -8.86 -3.20
C ARG A 120 3.93 -8.80 -4.24
N GLY A 121 4.27 -9.06 -5.49
CA GLY A 121 3.36 -9.16 -6.62
C GLY A 121 3.62 -10.44 -7.45
N LYS A 122 2.94 -10.56 -8.59
CA LYS A 122 2.99 -11.75 -9.48
C LYS A 122 4.39 -12.15 -9.97
N SER A 123 5.33 -11.23 -10.03
CA SER A 123 6.61 -11.42 -10.73
C SER A 123 7.83 -11.64 -9.85
N GLN A 124 7.66 -11.81 -8.53
CA GLN A 124 8.79 -11.82 -7.61
C GLN A 124 9.36 -13.20 -7.28
N LYS A 125 10.71 -13.23 -7.23
CA LYS A 125 11.50 -14.38 -6.80
C LYS A 125 11.55 -14.43 -5.26
N ASP A 126 11.64 -15.65 -4.71
CA ASP A 126 11.51 -15.98 -3.27
C ASP A 126 12.47 -15.28 -2.28
N MET A 127 13.44 -14.51 -2.75
CA MET A 127 14.52 -13.95 -1.92
C MET A 127 14.29 -12.51 -1.45
N ASP A 128 13.37 -11.75 -2.06
CA ASP A 128 13.15 -10.35 -1.71
C ASP A 128 12.00 -10.20 -0.70
N LEU A 129 12.28 -9.57 0.43
CA LEU A 129 11.28 -9.30 1.48
C LEU A 129 10.24 -8.28 1.04
N ILE A 130 10.64 -7.30 0.21
CA ILE A 130 9.80 -6.22 -0.32
C ILE A 130 10.06 -6.12 -1.81
N GLY A 131 9.00 -6.08 -2.62
CA GLY A 131 9.07 -5.90 -4.05
C GLY A 131 9.56 -4.52 -4.50
N SER A 132 10.09 -4.46 -5.72
CA SER A 132 10.59 -3.23 -6.31
C SER A 132 9.53 -2.12 -6.30
N VAL A 133 8.33 -2.40 -6.77
CA VAL A 133 7.20 -1.43 -6.78
C VAL A 133 6.88 -0.93 -5.38
N THR A 134 6.73 -1.83 -4.41
CA THR A 134 6.42 -1.44 -3.02
C THR A 134 7.57 -0.68 -2.38
N GLY A 135 8.82 -1.12 -2.63
CA GLY A 135 10.01 -0.43 -2.14
C GLY A 135 10.10 1.00 -2.66
N GLU A 136 9.90 1.20 -3.96
CA GLU A 136 9.96 2.52 -4.59
C GLU A 136 8.81 3.43 -4.11
N VAL A 137 7.60 2.91 -3.99
CA VAL A 137 6.46 3.67 -3.44
C VAL A 137 6.75 4.13 -2.01
N ILE A 138 7.33 3.28 -1.15
CA ILE A 138 7.71 3.64 0.23
C ILE A 138 8.80 4.73 0.22
N GLU A 139 9.79 4.62 -0.65
CA GLU A 139 10.93 5.53 -0.68
C GLU A 139 10.55 6.93 -1.18
N VAL A 140 9.70 7.00 -2.20
CA VAL A 140 9.42 8.26 -2.92
C VAL A 140 8.14 8.96 -2.42
N ASN A 141 7.16 8.19 -1.93
CA ASN A 141 5.86 8.74 -1.56
C ASN A 141 5.92 9.45 -0.20
N LYS A 142 5.09 10.50 -0.07
CA LYS A 142 4.91 11.22 1.21
C LYS A 142 3.73 10.69 2.03
N VAL A 143 2.83 9.97 1.38
CA VAL A 143 1.69 9.34 2.06
C VAL A 143 2.19 8.09 2.78
N PRO A 144 1.77 7.83 4.02
CA PRO A 144 2.10 6.59 4.71
C PRO A 144 1.70 5.35 3.90
N VAL A 145 2.56 4.34 3.92
CA VAL A 145 2.34 3.07 3.21
C VAL A 145 2.24 1.93 4.21
N LEU A 146 1.12 1.23 4.20
CA LEU A 146 0.92 -0.01 4.93
C LEU A 146 1.24 -1.19 3.99
N ALA A 147 2.44 -1.72 4.13
CA ALA A 147 2.92 -2.85 3.34
C ALA A 147 2.54 -4.17 4.02
N ILE A 148 1.71 -4.98 3.35
CA ILE A 148 1.18 -6.25 3.88
C ILE A 148 2.00 -7.42 3.36
N PRO A 149 2.71 -8.15 4.24
CA PRO A 149 3.47 -9.33 3.84
C PRO A 149 2.55 -10.52 3.51
N GLU A 150 3.06 -11.44 2.70
CA GLU A 150 2.36 -12.67 2.29
C GLU A 150 1.83 -13.47 3.48
N ASN A 151 2.68 -13.65 4.48
CA ASN A 151 2.43 -14.51 5.63
C ASN A 151 1.86 -13.75 6.83
N VAL A 152 1.11 -12.67 6.60
CA VAL A 152 0.43 -12.00 7.71
C VAL A 152 -0.56 -12.97 8.35
N PRO A 153 -0.47 -13.20 9.68
CA PRO A 153 -1.24 -14.27 10.33
C PRO A 153 -2.68 -13.87 10.70
N PHE A 154 -3.07 -12.63 10.43
CA PHE A 154 -4.37 -12.07 10.81
C PHE A 154 -5.11 -11.52 9.58
N GLU A 155 -6.42 -11.46 9.69
CA GLU A 155 -7.32 -10.92 8.67
C GLU A 155 -7.79 -9.50 9.00
N ASP A 156 -7.69 -9.09 10.26
CA ASP A 156 -7.98 -7.75 10.74
C ASP A 156 -6.79 -7.21 11.56
N LEU A 157 -6.41 -5.96 11.33
CA LEU A 157 -5.32 -5.31 12.07
C LEU A 157 -5.59 -5.20 13.58
N SER A 158 -6.84 -5.34 14.03
CA SER A 158 -7.19 -5.38 15.46
C SER A 158 -6.64 -6.61 16.19
N GLU A 159 -6.20 -7.62 15.47
CA GLU A 159 -5.54 -8.79 16.03
C GLU A 159 -4.07 -8.50 16.41
N ALA A 160 -3.47 -7.47 15.84
CA ALA A 160 -2.13 -7.01 16.18
C ALA A 160 -2.13 -6.36 17.58
N LYS A 161 -1.66 -7.09 18.58
CA LYS A 161 -1.62 -6.63 19.98
C LYS A 161 -0.36 -5.84 20.31
N ASN A 162 0.72 -6.06 19.58
CA ASN A 162 2.00 -5.42 19.78
C ASN A 162 2.50 -4.84 18.47
N ILE A 163 2.89 -3.58 18.50
CA ILE A 163 3.44 -2.87 17.36
C ILE A 163 4.82 -2.33 17.74
N ALA A 164 5.81 -2.60 16.93
CA ALA A 164 7.16 -2.10 17.12
C ALA A 164 7.36 -0.83 16.28
N PHE A 165 7.74 0.27 16.92
CA PHE A 165 8.09 1.53 16.27
C PHE A 165 9.61 1.72 16.30
N ALA A 166 10.23 1.66 15.11
CA ALA A 166 11.67 1.88 14.96
C ALA A 166 11.99 3.38 14.95
N THR A 167 12.95 3.83 15.75
CA THR A 167 13.37 5.22 15.81
C THR A 167 14.89 5.35 15.68
N SER A 168 15.34 6.36 14.96
CA SER A 168 16.75 6.78 14.88
C SER A 168 17.06 7.99 15.78
N PHE A 169 16.10 8.43 16.59
CA PHE A 169 16.14 9.59 17.47
C PHE A 169 16.31 10.93 16.75
N ASN A 170 15.86 11.04 15.53
CA ASN A 170 15.86 12.31 14.81
C ASN A 170 14.48 12.99 14.87
N GLN A 171 14.44 14.27 14.52
CA GLN A 171 13.21 15.06 14.56
C GLN A 171 12.11 14.53 13.61
N ARG A 172 12.51 13.87 12.51
CA ARG A 172 11.53 13.30 11.56
C ARG A 172 10.74 12.15 12.17
N ASP A 173 11.35 11.41 13.12
CA ASP A 173 10.69 10.30 13.81
C ASP A 173 9.53 10.78 14.69
N LEU A 174 9.60 12.02 15.22
CA LEU A 174 8.50 12.61 15.98
C LEU A 174 7.29 12.86 15.08
N VAL A 175 7.50 13.42 13.89
CA VAL A 175 6.44 13.65 12.90
C VAL A 175 5.87 12.32 12.41
N ALA A 176 6.74 11.35 12.09
CA ALA A 176 6.32 10.02 11.67
C ALA A 176 5.53 9.29 12.76
N PHE A 177 5.86 9.52 14.04
CA PHE A 177 5.11 8.94 15.15
C PHE A 177 3.70 9.57 15.27
N ASP A 178 3.56 10.87 15.04
CA ASP A 178 2.25 11.54 15.04
C ASP A 178 1.35 10.96 13.93
N GLU A 179 1.88 10.81 12.71
CA GLU A 179 1.16 10.17 11.59
C GLU A 179 0.82 8.70 11.87
N PHE A 180 1.77 7.96 12.44
CA PHE A 180 1.57 6.58 12.86
C PHE A 180 0.46 6.45 13.92
N MET A 181 0.41 7.35 14.91
CA MET A 181 -0.63 7.36 15.94
C MET A 181 -2.02 7.58 15.36
N GLU A 182 -2.18 8.44 14.34
CA GLU A 182 -3.46 8.62 13.65
C GLU A 182 -3.92 7.34 12.93
N ILE A 183 -2.99 6.59 12.34
CA ILE A 183 -3.28 5.32 11.65
C ILE A 183 -3.71 4.24 12.65
N ILE A 184 -3.03 4.12 13.79
CA ILE A 184 -3.28 3.05 14.77
C ILE A 184 -4.33 3.40 15.83
N LYS A 185 -4.76 4.64 15.90
CA LYS A 185 -5.74 5.13 16.87
C LYS A 185 -7.00 4.26 17.06
N PRO A 186 -7.56 3.62 15.98
CA PRO A 186 -8.70 2.73 16.15
C PRO A 186 -8.39 1.40 16.83
N TYR A 187 -7.10 1.11 17.08
CA TYR A 187 -6.62 -0.16 17.59
C TYR A 187 -6.05 0.00 18.99
N ASN A 188 -6.35 -0.96 19.85
CA ASN A 188 -5.81 -0.99 21.21
C ASN A 188 -4.57 -1.87 21.27
N ALA A 189 -3.46 -1.39 20.69
CA ALA A 189 -2.20 -2.11 20.63
C ALA A 189 -1.17 -1.52 21.59
N HIS A 190 -0.26 -2.36 22.08
CA HIS A 190 0.92 -1.92 22.80
C HIS A 190 2.00 -1.50 21.81
N ILE A 191 2.55 -0.31 21.99
CA ILE A 191 3.60 0.24 21.12
C ILE A 191 4.95 0.06 21.82
N HIS A 192 5.86 -0.61 21.14
CA HIS A 192 7.22 -0.82 21.63
C HIS A 192 8.18 0.04 20.81
N LEU A 193 8.80 1.03 21.45
CA LEU A 193 9.83 1.85 20.82
C LEU A 193 11.16 1.10 20.84
N PHE A 194 11.84 1.05 19.71
CA PHE A 194 13.17 0.44 19.65
C PHE A 194 14.11 1.20 18.71
N ASN A 195 15.40 1.12 19.02
CA ASN A 195 16.48 1.64 18.20
C ASN A 195 17.51 0.53 17.95
N ILE A 196 17.97 0.41 16.72
CA ILE A 196 19.07 -0.47 16.36
C ILE A 196 20.35 0.36 16.35
N SER A 197 21.26 0.09 17.30
CA SER A 197 22.55 0.76 17.41
C SER A 197 23.68 -0.25 17.19
N THR A 198 24.65 0.15 16.36
CA THR A 198 25.87 -0.64 16.11
C THR A 198 26.91 -0.52 17.21
N SER A 199 26.73 0.43 18.14
CA SER A 199 27.62 0.64 19.29
C SER A 199 26.80 0.82 20.56
N LYS A 200 27.27 0.22 21.67
CA LYS A 200 26.74 0.54 23.00
C LYS A 200 27.08 2.00 23.29
N ASN A 201 26.05 2.84 23.29
CA ASN A 201 26.17 4.25 23.60
C ASN A 201 25.13 4.60 24.66
N GLU A 202 25.57 4.99 25.82
CA GLU A 202 24.71 5.42 26.94
C GLU A 202 23.75 6.57 26.52
N TRP A 203 24.17 7.40 25.57
CA TRP A 203 23.31 8.46 25.01
C TRP A 203 22.08 7.93 24.30
N ASN A 204 22.15 6.73 23.71
CA ASN A 204 21.00 6.13 23.05
C ASN A 204 19.94 5.67 24.06
N GLU A 205 20.35 5.20 25.23
CA GLU A 205 19.43 4.84 26.32
C GLU A 205 18.74 6.09 26.89
N ILE A 206 19.52 7.16 27.09
CA ILE A 206 18.97 8.45 27.55
C ILE A 206 17.97 9.02 26.53
N ARG A 207 18.30 8.98 25.24
CA ARG A 207 17.41 9.43 24.16
C ARG A 207 16.14 8.58 24.08
N LEU A 208 16.26 7.27 24.14
CA LEU A 208 15.12 6.36 24.12
C LEU A 208 14.16 6.62 25.30
N THR A 209 14.72 6.78 26.49
CA THR A 209 13.96 7.15 27.69
C THR A 209 13.26 8.49 27.50
N GLY A 210 13.97 9.51 27.02
CA GLY A 210 13.42 10.84 26.77
C GLY A 210 12.30 10.85 25.73
N VAL A 211 12.47 10.11 24.64
CA VAL A 211 11.46 9.97 23.56
C VAL A 211 10.24 9.22 24.11
N ASN A 212 10.43 8.14 24.88
CA ASN A 212 9.36 7.37 25.48
C ASN A 212 8.52 8.23 26.45
N GLU A 213 9.15 8.99 27.34
CA GLU A 213 8.46 9.90 28.26
C GLU A 213 7.74 11.04 27.51
N TYR A 214 8.33 11.56 26.44
CA TYR A 214 7.69 12.55 25.57
C TYR A 214 6.40 11.97 24.95
N PHE A 215 6.46 10.79 24.34
CA PHE A 215 5.30 10.17 23.71
C PHE A 215 4.20 9.80 24.73
N LYS A 216 4.57 9.26 25.89
CA LYS A 216 3.61 8.99 26.98
C LYS A 216 2.87 10.26 27.42
N LYS A 217 3.57 11.37 27.49
CA LYS A 217 2.98 12.67 27.84
C LYS A 217 2.07 13.21 26.76
N GLN A 218 2.48 13.05 25.48
CA GLN A 218 1.73 13.52 24.31
C GLN A 218 0.50 12.64 24.03
N TYR A 219 0.62 11.35 24.28
CA TYR A 219 -0.41 10.34 24.00
C TYR A 219 -0.78 9.54 25.28
N PRO A 220 -1.39 10.16 26.30
CA PRO A 220 -1.65 9.50 27.58
C PRO A 220 -2.63 8.33 27.47
N GLN A 221 -3.36 8.20 26.37
CA GLN A 221 -4.30 7.10 26.11
C GLN A 221 -3.63 5.91 25.39
N ALA A 222 -2.41 6.07 24.91
CA ALA A 222 -1.69 5.01 24.22
C ALA A 222 -0.89 4.14 25.22
N HIS A 223 -0.82 2.86 24.93
CA HIS A 223 0.04 1.92 25.65
C HIS A 223 1.43 1.93 25.01
N ILE A 224 2.33 2.79 25.48
CA ILE A 224 3.70 2.95 24.98
C ILE A 224 4.69 2.44 26.02
#